data_87ebbdfa7a5c45379cc363146d81381b
#
_entry.id   87ebbdfa7a5c45379cc363146d81381b
#
_cell.length_a   1.000
_cell.length_b   1.000
_cell.length_c   1.000
_cell.angle_alpha   90.00
_cell.angle_beta   90.00
_cell.angle_gamma   90.00
#
_symmetry.space_group_name_H-M   'P 1'
#
loop_
_entity.id
_entity.type
_entity.pdbx_description
1 polymer ?
#
loop_
_entity_poly.entity_id
_entity_poly.type
_entity_poly.pdbx_seq_one_letter_code
_entity_poly.pdbx_strand_id
1 'polypeptide(L)'
;MAAQVLATAGVQVSVHEHMPSVGRKLLLAGRSGLNMTHTEPIADMVARFGPAADRLEPAIRAFGPAQLRAWSAELGQPTFVGSSGRVFPSSFRAAPLLRAWLAHLRTMGVSFVLRDHWTGWALSPGGAPDSTRCTFQGIHGATVVAADITLLALGGASWPRVGSDGGWVDLLRLAGIDVRPLRPANCAVHVAWRAVFVDRFAGVPVKNIAVTVGSVRQRGDAMVTTRGLEGGPVYAVSSAVRDVVERDGVGQMSIDLQPDLTVDALVRRLAHRRSKESLTTWLRRTIGLSPVAIALLFEATGRRVSNEPTELAALVKHVPVVVIGVAPLDRAISSSGGIAMEGVTESFMLRRFPGTFVAGEMLNWDAPTGGYLLQASFSTAVAAANGALDWLAGH
;
A
#
# COMPACT_ATOMS: atom_id res chain seq x y z
N MET A 1 -11.41 -3.96 -12.95
CA MET A 1 -12.50 -2.97 -12.85
C MET A 1 -12.72 -2.28 -14.20
N ALA A 2 -11.71 -1.67 -14.82
CA ALA A 2 -11.88 -1.04 -16.13
C ALA A 2 -12.47 -1.96 -17.20
N ALA A 3 -11.99 -3.20 -17.32
CA ALA A 3 -12.54 -4.18 -18.26
C ALA A 3 -14.05 -4.43 -18.05
N GLN A 4 -14.52 -4.40 -16.80
CA GLN A 4 -15.94 -4.55 -16.50
C GLN A 4 -16.75 -3.32 -16.98
N VAL A 5 -16.26 -2.10 -16.69
CA VAL A 5 -16.93 -0.85 -17.14
C VAL A 5 -17.02 -0.81 -18.65
N LEU A 6 -15.93 -1.08 -19.36
CA LEU A 6 -15.89 -1.09 -20.83
C LEU A 6 -16.81 -2.16 -21.44
N ALA A 7 -16.77 -3.39 -20.91
CA ALA A 7 -17.62 -4.46 -21.39
C ALA A 7 -19.11 -4.21 -21.10
N THR A 8 -19.46 -3.57 -19.97
CA THR A 8 -20.85 -3.14 -19.68
C THR A 8 -21.37 -2.16 -20.72
N ALA A 9 -20.50 -1.31 -21.27
CA ALA A 9 -20.85 -0.37 -22.35
C ALA A 9 -20.81 -1.01 -23.77
N GLY A 10 -20.61 -2.35 -23.87
CA GLY A 10 -20.59 -3.07 -25.14
C GLY A 10 -19.25 -3.03 -25.89
N VAL A 11 -18.18 -2.52 -25.28
CA VAL A 11 -16.83 -2.51 -25.88
C VAL A 11 -16.24 -3.92 -25.82
N GLN A 12 -15.64 -4.38 -26.92
CA GLN A 12 -14.90 -5.63 -26.94
C GLN A 12 -13.58 -5.47 -26.17
N VAL A 13 -13.35 -6.29 -25.15
CA VAL A 13 -12.20 -6.15 -24.24
C VAL A 13 -11.34 -7.41 -24.23
N SER A 14 -10.02 -7.23 -24.44
CA SER A 14 -9.01 -8.24 -24.15
C SER A 14 -8.10 -7.78 -22.99
N VAL A 15 -7.87 -8.67 -22.03
CA VAL A 15 -6.97 -8.44 -20.89
C VAL A 15 -5.72 -9.28 -21.10
N HIS A 16 -4.57 -8.62 -21.24
CA HIS A 16 -3.25 -9.27 -21.41
C HIS A 16 -2.53 -9.29 -20.06
N GLU A 17 -2.11 -10.47 -19.63
CA GLU A 17 -1.45 -10.69 -18.34
C GLU A 17 -0.16 -11.51 -18.56
N HIS A 18 0.98 -10.97 -18.12
CA HIS A 18 2.26 -11.67 -18.31
C HIS A 18 2.42 -12.90 -17.39
N MET A 19 1.67 -12.98 -16.32
CA MET A 19 1.67 -14.12 -15.40
C MET A 19 0.79 -15.28 -15.92
N PRO A 20 1.00 -16.50 -15.43
CA PRO A 20 0.17 -17.65 -15.82
C PRO A 20 -1.26 -17.62 -15.26
N SER A 21 -1.62 -16.63 -14.45
CA SER A 21 -2.96 -16.40 -13.93
C SER A 21 -3.14 -14.96 -13.48
N VAL A 22 -4.34 -14.43 -13.65
CA VAL A 22 -4.70 -13.06 -13.22
C VAL A 22 -4.87 -12.92 -11.72
N GLY A 23 -4.73 -11.69 -11.19
CA GLY A 23 -5.07 -11.33 -9.82
C GLY A 23 -4.12 -11.87 -8.74
N ARG A 24 -2.91 -12.26 -9.08
CA ARG A 24 -1.95 -12.87 -8.14
C ARG A 24 -1.58 -11.96 -6.97
N LYS A 25 -1.36 -10.67 -7.22
CA LYS A 25 -1.08 -9.69 -6.15
C LYS A 25 -2.30 -9.47 -5.27
N LEU A 26 -3.52 -9.46 -5.81
CA LEU A 26 -4.75 -9.40 -5.04
C LEU A 26 -4.91 -10.62 -4.11
N LEU A 27 -4.61 -11.83 -4.60
CA LEU A 27 -4.60 -13.05 -3.78
C LEU A 27 -3.57 -13.00 -2.66
N LEU A 28 -2.38 -12.43 -2.93
CA LEU A 28 -1.35 -12.23 -1.92
C LEU A 28 -1.81 -11.24 -0.84
N ALA A 29 -2.37 -10.10 -1.25
CA ALA A 29 -2.90 -9.08 -0.34
C ALA A 29 -4.02 -9.62 0.57
N GLY A 30 -4.79 -10.58 0.09
CA GLY A 30 -5.88 -11.20 0.83
C GLY A 30 -5.51 -12.40 1.69
N ARG A 31 -4.25 -12.72 1.92
CA ARG A 31 -3.84 -13.89 2.74
C ARG A 31 -4.29 -13.82 4.20
N SER A 32 -4.16 -12.64 4.81
CA SER A 32 -4.57 -12.36 6.20
C SER A 32 -5.90 -11.62 6.31
N GLY A 33 -6.68 -11.61 5.23
CA GLY A 33 -7.93 -10.86 5.09
C GLY A 33 -7.82 -9.78 4.02
N LEU A 34 -8.72 -9.82 3.03
CA LEU A 34 -8.74 -8.83 1.96
C LEU A 34 -9.39 -7.53 2.45
N ASN A 35 -8.58 -6.57 2.86
CA ASN A 35 -9.05 -5.24 3.21
C ASN A 35 -9.27 -4.41 1.94
N MET A 36 -10.53 -4.25 1.52
CA MET A 36 -10.89 -3.65 0.23
C MET A 36 -10.95 -2.12 0.28
N THR A 37 -11.44 -1.57 1.39
CA THR A 37 -11.65 -0.14 1.59
C THR A 37 -11.82 0.18 3.08
N HIS A 38 -12.12 1.43 3.39
CA HIS A 38 -12.36 1.92 4.75
C HIS A 38 -13.70 2.66 4.84
N THR A 39 -14.30 2.74 6.03
CA THR A 39 -15.59 3.42 6.24
C THR A 39 -15.46 4.85 6.77
N GLU A 40 -14.24 5.38 6.86
CA GLU A 40 -14.07 6.77 7.28
C GLU A 40 -14.73 7.74 6.26
N PRO A 41 -15.04 8.97 6.64
CA PRO A 41 -15.55 10.00 5.73
C PRO A 41 -14.65 10.15 4.49
N ILE A 42 -15.25 10.38 3.32
CA ILE A 42 -14.49 10.48 2.06
C ILE A 42 -13.41 11.57 2.12
N ALA A 43 -13.66 12.70 2.76
CA ALA A 43 -12.66 13.75 2.93
C ALA A 43 -11.41 13.26 3.69
N ASP A 44 -11.61 12.48 4.76
CA ASP A 44 -10.52 11.90 5.54
C ASP A 44 -9.76 10.83 4.73
N MET A 45 -10.50 10.01 3.97
CA MET A 45 -9.91 9.03 3.05
C MET A 45 -9.05 9.70 1.99
N VAL A 46 -9.54 10.75 1.35
CA VAL A 46 -8.81 11.51 0.32
C VAL A 46 -7.53 12.11 0.90
N ALA A 47 -7.59 12.66 2.11
CA ALA A 47 -6.42 13.22 2.79
C ALA A 47 -5.29 12.19 3.02
N ARG A 48 -5.60 10.86 3.05
CA ARG A 48 -4.60 9.80 3.19
C ARG A 48 -3.65 9.69 1.99
N PHE A 49 -4.02 10.25 0.85
CA PHE A 49 -3.20 10.23 -0.37
C PHE A 49 -2.22 11.43 -0.46
N GLY A 50 -2.18 12.28 0.58
CA GLY A 50 -1.21 13.37 0.68
C GLY A 50 -1.20 14.27 -0.56
N PRO A 51 -0.03 14.48 -1.22
CA PRO A 51 0.07 15.37 -2.39
C PRO A 51 -0.78 14.95 -3.60
N ALA A 52 -1.20 13.70 -3.68
CA ALA A 52 -2.04 13.20 -4.77
C ALA A 52 -3.56 13.33 -4.48
N ALA A 53 -3.94 13.83 -3.29
CA ALA A 53 -5.31 13.90 -2.82
C ALA A 53 -6.25 14.59 -3.83
N ASP A 54 -5.92 15.81 -4.24
CA ASP A 54 -6.76 16.62 -5.16
C ASP A 54 -6.95 15.92 -6.51
N ARG A 55 -5.95 15.19 -6.99
CA ARG A 55 -6.00 14.46 -8.27
C ARG A 55 -6.82 13.18 -8.19
N LEU A 56 -6.85 12.54 -7.04
CA LEU A 56 -7.58 11.28 -6.82
C LEU A 56 -9.01 11.51 -6.32
N GLU A 57 -9.29 12.65 -5.71
CA GLU A 57 -10.60 12.96 -5.12
C GLU A 57 -11.78 12.76 -6.08
N PRO A 58 -11.77 13.27 -7.33
CA PRO A 58 -12.89 13.06 -8.27
C PRO A 58 -13.15 11.57 -8.53
N ALA A 59 -12.10 10.77 -8.72
CA ALA A 59 -12.23 9.34 -8.97
C ALA A 59 -12.76 8.59 -7.74
N ILE A 60 -12.28 8.94 -6.53
CA ILE A 60 -12.71 8.32 -5.27
C ILE A 60 -14.16 8.71 -4.95
N ARG A 61 -14.59 9.93 -5.26
CA ARG A 61 -15.98 10.34 -5.08
C ARG A 61 -16.94 9.66 -6.06
N ALA A 62 -16.50 9.45 -7.29
CA ALA A 62 -17.29 8.76 -8.32
C ALA A 62 -17.44 7.26 -8.03
N PHE A 63 -16.38 6.60 -7.57
CA PHE A 63 -16.38 5.20 -7.19
C PHE A 63 -15.72 5.02 -5.83
N GLY A 64 -16.46 5.29 -4.77
CA GLY A 64 -15.98 5.26 -3.38
C GLY A 64 -16.30 3.96 -2.65
N PRO A 65 -16.14 3.96 -1.31
CA PRO A 65 -16.37 2.78 -0.48
C PRO A 65 -17.77 2.17 -0.61
N ALA A 66 -18.79 3.00 -0.76
CA ALA A 66 -20.18 2.53 -0.91
C ALA A 66 -20.36 1.77 -2.23
N GLN A 67 -19.86 2.31 -3.33
CA GLN A 67 -19.91 1.70 -4.66
C GLN A 67 -19.09 0.42 -4.72
N LEU A 68 -17.90 0.39 -4.10
CA LEU A 68 -17.06 -0.79 -4.05
C LEU A 68 -17.71 -1.92 -3.25
N ARG A 69 -18.41 -1.59 -2.15
CA ARG A 69 -19.19 -2.58 -1.36
C ARG A 69 -20.39 -3.11 -2.13
N ALA A 70 -21.13 -2.24 -2.82
CA ALA A 70 -22.26 -2.62 -3.67
C ALA A 70 -21.82 -3.56 -4.79
N TRP A 71 -20.74 -3.20 -5.51
CA TRP A 71 -20.14 -4.04 -6.54
C TRP A 71 -19.73 -5.44 -6.01
N SER A 72 -19.13 -5.49 -4.83
CA SER A 72 -18.76 -6.77 -4.21
C SER A 72 -19.99 -7.63 -3.88
N ALA A 73 -21.06 -6.99 -3.40
CA ALA A 73 -22.33 -7.67 -3.10
C ALA A 73 -23.03 -8.20 -4.38
N GLU A 74 -23.03 -7.45 -5.48
CA GLU A 74 -23.53 -7.87 -6.79
C GLU A 74 -22.81 -9.12 -7.32
N LEU A 75 -21.55 -9.29 -6.99
CA LEU A 75 -20.79 -10.52 -7.29
C LEU A 75 -21.08 -11.66 -6.30
N GLY A 76 -22.09 -11.53 -5.43
CA GLY A 76 -22.41 -12.53 -4.40
C GLY A 76 -21.37 -12.56 -3.26
N GLN A 77 -20.58 -11.50 -3.09
CA GLN A 77 -19.57 -11.39 -2.06
C GLN A 77 -19.85 -10.18 -1.14
N PRO A 78 -20.85 -10.29 -0.25
CA PRO A 78 -21.16 -9.19 0.68
C PRO A 78 -19.97 -8.88 1.57
N THR A 79 -19.97 -7.66 2.11
CA THR A 79 -18.86 -7.15 2.93
C THR A 79 -19.30 -6.87 4.36
N PHE A 80 -18.36 -6.94 5.31
CA PHE A 80 -18.56 -6.47 6.68
C PHE A 80 -17.49 -5.44 7.06
N VAL A 81 -17.79 -4.66 8.09
CA VAL A 81 -16.89 -3.65 8.66
C VAL A 81 -16.25 -4.21 9.91
N GLY A 82 -14.92 -4.23 9.95
CA GLY A 82 -14.16 -4.56 11.15
C GLY A 82 -14.14 -3.41 12.18
N SER A 83 -13.73 -3.70 13.40
CA SER A 83 -13.70 -2.74 14.51
C SER A 83 -12.86 -1.47 14.25
N SER A 84 -11.92 -1.54 13.31
CA SER A 84 -11.07 -0.40 12.91
C SER A 84 -11.61 0.39 11.71
N GLY A 85 -12.84 0.15 11.25
CA GLY A 85 -13.41 0.77 10.05
C GLY A 85 -12.98 0.14 8.72
N ARG A 86 -12.11 -0.86 8.75
CA ARG A 86 -11.67 -1.61 7.57
C ARG A 86 -12.79 -2.50 7.05
N VAL A 87 -12.91 -2.58 5.72
CA VAL A 87 -13.97 -3.35 5.05
C VAL A 87 -13.39 -4.61 4.42
N PHE A 88 -14.00 -5.74 4.71
CA PHE A 88 -13.61 -7.07 4.22
C PHE A 88 -14.78 -7.78 3.55
N PRO A 89 -14.54 -8.65 2.54
CA PRO A 89 -15.57 -9.59 2.11
C PRO A 89 -15.96 -10.50 3.30
N SER A 90 -17.23 -10.96 3.34
CA SER A 90 -17.69 -11.85 4.41
C SER A 90 -16.90 -13.16 4.50
N SER A 91 -16.36 -13.63 3.38
CA SER A 91 -15.42 -14.76 3.33
C SER A 91 -14.05 -14.47 3.93
N PHE A 92 -13.73 -13.20 4.22
CA PHE A 92 -12.44 -12.68 4.67
C PHE A 92 -11.29 -12.90 3.67
N ARG A 93 -11.51 -13.60 2.56
CA ARG A 93 -10.49 -14.03 1.59
C ARG A 93 -10.69 -13.39 0.22
N ALA A 94 -9.58 -13.15 -0.50
CA ALA A 94 -9.61 -12.63 -1.87
C ALA A 94 -10.10 -13.66 -2.92
N ALA A 95 -9.85 -14.94 -2.71
CA ALA A 95 -10.09 -15.96 -3.73
C ALA A 95 -11.56 -16.13 -4.15
N PRO A 96 -12.56 -16.12 -3.25
CA PRO A 96 -13.96 -16.16 -3.66
C PRO A 96 -14.36 -14.95 -4.50
N LEU A 97 -13.98 -13.76 -4.08
CA LEU A 97 -14.26 -12.51 -4.82
C LEU A 97 -13.63 -12.55 -6.21
N LEU A 98 -12.34 -12.90 -6.30
CA LEU A 98 -11.64 -12.97 -7.60
C LEU A 98 -12.30 -13.99 -8.54
N ARG A 99 -12.68 -15.17 -8.06
CA ARG A 99 -13.35 -16.18 -8.88
C ARG A 99 -14.70 -15.70 -9.41
N ALA A 100 -15.52 -15.11 -8.54
CA ALA A 100 -16.81 -14.55 -8.93
C ALA A 100 -16.64 -13.43 -9.98
N TRP A 101 -15.69 -12.55 -9.75
CA TRP A 101 -15.38 -11.46 -10.68
C TRP A 101 -14.89 -11.95 -12.05
N LEU A 102 -13.98 -12.91 -12.08
CA LEU A 102 -13.49 -13.51 -13.35
C LEU A 102 -14.60 -14.27 -14.09
N ALA A 103 -15.47 -14.97 -13.39
CA ALA A 103 -16.63 -15.61 -14.00
C ALA A 103 -17.56 -14.56 -14.63
N HIS A 104 -17.88 -13.49 -13.90
CA HIS A 104 -18.68 -12.38 -14.38
C HIS A 104 -18.07 -11.70 -15.63
N LEU A 105 -16.77 -11.38 -15.62
CA LEU A 105 -16.10 -10.81 -16.78
C LEU A 105 -16.18 -11.71 -18.02
N ARG A 106 -16.05 -13.02 -17.85
CA ARG A 106 -16.20 -13.98 -18.97
C ARG A 106 -17.63 -14.00 -19.54
N THR A 107 -18.67 -13.92 -18.68
CA THR A 107 -20.06 -13.85 -19.17
C THR A 107 -20.33 -12.55 -19.94
N MET A 108 -19.55 -11.50 -19.69
CA MET A 108 -19.61 -10.25 -20.45
C MET A 108 -18.76 -10.27 -21.74
N GLY A 109 -18.14 -11.41 -22.09
CA GLY A 109 -17.33 -11.53 -23.28
C GLY A 109 -15.88 -11.03 -23.17
N VAL A 110 -15.41 -10.69 -21.96
CA VAL A 110 -14.02 -10.27 -21.74
C VAL A 110 -13.09 -11.47 -21.97
N SER A 111 -12.12 -11.33 -22.87
CA SER A 111 -11.10 -12.34 -23.15
C SER A 111 -9.85 -12.11 -22.29
N PHE A 112 -9.13 -13.20 -21.98
CA PHE A 112 -7.89 -13.14 -21.19
C PHE A 112 -6.77 -13.85 -21.96
N VAL A 113 -5.69 -13.12 -22.23
CA VAL A 113 -4.45 -13.64 -22.82
C VAL A 113 -3.40 -13.69 -21.71
N LEU A 114 -3.01 -14.91 -21.33
CA LEU A 114 -2.08 -15.14 -20.23
C LEU A 114 -0.67 -15.38 -20.74
N ARG A 115 0.35 -15.12 -19.91
CA ARG A 115 1.77 -15.24 -20.27
C ARG A 115 2.12 -14.35 -21.47
N ASP A 116 1.51 -13.18 -21.53
CA ASP A 116 1.65 -12.23 -22.61
C ASP A 116 2.16 -10.90 -22.04
N HIS A 117 3.45 -10.66 -22.20
CA HIS A 117 4.17 -9.54 -21.61
C HIS A 117 4.13 -8.34 -22.54
N TRP A 118 3.55 -7.23 -22.09
CA TRP A 118 3.58 -5.97 -22.82
C TRP A 118 5.01 -5.41 -22.90
N THR A 119 5.46 -5.11 -24.12
CA THR A 119 6.82 -4.65 -24.43
C THR A 119 6.85 -3.22 -25.00
N GLY A 120 5.70 -2.54 -25.00
CA GLY A 120 5.60 -1.16 -25.48
C GLY A 120 4.58 -1.01 -26.60
N TRP A 121 4.80 -0.01 -27.42
CA TRP A 121 4.03 0.23 -28.65
C TRP A 121 4.85 -0.13 -29.88
N ALA A 122 4.18 -0.57 -30.93
CA ALA A 122 4.80 -0.72 -32.23
C ALA A 122 5.28 0.64 -32.75
N LEU A 123 6.35 0.64 -33.53
CA LEU A 123 6.83 1.87 -34.17
C LEU A 123 6.05 2.12 -35.48
N SER A 124 5.68 3.37 -35.69
CA SER A 124 5.19 3.83 -36.99
C SER A 124 6.32 3.83 -38.02
N PRO A 125 6.03 3.94 -39.32
CA PRO A 125 7.06 4.05 -40.37
C PRO A 125 8.07 5.18 -40.14
N GLY A 126 7.69 6.23 -39.39
CA GLY A 126 8.58 7.33 -38.98
C GLY A 126 9.38 7.09 -37.69
N GLY A 127 9.31 5.89 -37.12
CA GLY A 127 10.04 5.50 -35.92
C GLY A 127 9.45 6.00 -34.59
N ALA A 128 8.29 6.68 -34.61
CA ALA A 128 7.58 7.09 -33.38
C ALA A 128 6.67 5.96 -32.86
N PRO A 129 6.47 5.82 -31.55
CA PRO A 129 5.50 4.89 -30.99
C PRO A 129 4.07 5.16 -31.48
N ASP A 130 3.36 4.10 -31.89
CA ASP A 130 1.98 4.13 -32.35
C ASP A 130 1.05 3.68 -31.22
N SER A 131 0.33 4.60 -30.59
CA SER A 131 -0.54 4.33 -29.43
C SER A 131 -1.70 3.36 -29.72
N THR A 132 -2.02 3.12 -31.00
CA THR A 132 -3.07 2.19 -31.41
C THR A 132 -2.57 0.76 -31.58
N ARG A 133 -1.27 0.50 -31.43
CA ARG A 133 -0.65 -0.81 -31.68
C ARG A 133 0.31 -1.19 -30.54
N CYS A 134 -0.16 -2.03 -29.64
CA CYS A 134 0.65 -2.58 -28.55
C CYS A 134 1.45 -3.79 -28.99
N THR A 135 2.70 -3.90 -28.52
CA THR A 135 3.57 -5.06 -28.72
C THR A 135 3.60 -5.93 -27.47
N PHE A 136 3.58 -7.22 -27.66
CA PHE A 136 3.63 -8.21 -26.60
C PHE A 136 4.65 -9.30 -26.92
N GLN A 137 5.25 -9.88 -25.87
CA GLN A 137 6.07 -11.08 -25.92
C GLN A 137 5.33 -12.21 -25.21
N GLY A 138 4.72 -13.07 -25.99
CA GLY A 138 4.01 -14.26 -25.52
C GLY A 138 4.85 -15.53 -25.62
N ILE A 139 4.25 -16.68 -25.24
CA ILE A 139 4.89 -18.02 -25.34
C ILE A 139 5.13 -18.48 -26.78
N HIS A 140 4.41 -17.91 -27.74
CA HIS A 140 4.53 -18.22 -29.15
C HIS A 140 5.33 -17.17 -29.94
N GLY A 141 5.99 -16.25 -29.25
CA GLY A 141 6.79 -15.19 -29.86
C GLY A 141 6.18 -13.81 -29.68
N ALA A 142 6.74 -12.84 -30.41
CA ALA A 142 6.28 -11.46 -30.40
C ALA A 142 4.98 -11.30 -31.21
N THR A 143 4.05 -10.53 -30.69
CA THR A 143 2.78 -10.19 -31.35
C THR A 143 2.52 -8.70 -31.30
N VAL A 144 1.72 -8.20 -32.24
CA VAL A 144 1.23 -6.82 -32.25
C VAL A 144 -0.28 -6.87 -32.22
N VAL A 145 -0.88 -6.15 -31.29
CA VAL A 145 -2.32 -6.05 -31.13
C VAL A 145 -2.73 -4.61 -31.41
N ALA A 146 -3.64 -4.42 -32.36
CA ALA A 146 -4.27 -3.12 -32.62
C ALA A 146 -5.48 -2.97 -31.70
N ALA A 147 -5.66 -1.77 -31.15
CA ALA A 147 -6.80 -1.42 -30.31
C ALA A 147 -7.11 0.07 -30.43
N ASP A 148 -8.39 0.43 -30.42
CA ASP A 148 -8.84 1.82 -30.44
C ASP A 148 -8.44 2.56 -29.17
N ILE A 149 -8.37 1.85 -28.04
CA ILE A 149 -7.87 2.32 -26.76
C ILE A 149 -6.98 1.28 -26.10
N THR A 150 -6.02 1.74 -25.32
CA THR A 150 -5.20 0.92 -24.43
C THR A 150 -5.34 1.41 -22.99
N LEU A 151 -5.56 0.50 -22.03
CA LEU A 151 -5.54 0.83 -20.61
C LEU A 151 -4.42 0.04 -19.93
N LEU A 152 -3.38 0.75 -19.49
CA LEU A 152 -2.25 0.17 -18.77
C LEU A 152 -2.57 0.11 -17.27
N ALA A 153 -2.52 -1.08 -16.68
CA ALA A 153 -2.75 -1.34 -15.26
C ALA A 153 -1.65 -2.28 -14.72
N LEU A 154 -0.39 -1.94 -15.03
CA LEU A 154 0.77 -2.81 -14.84
C LEU A 154 1.30 -2.85 -13.41
N GLY A 155 0.66 -2.10 -12.49
CA GLY A 155 1.00 -2.09 -11.07
C GLY A 155 2.29 -1.32 -10.75
N GLY A 156 2.80 -1.48 -9.54
CA GLY A 156 4.08 -0.93 -9.09
C GLY A 156 5.24 -1.89 -9.30
N ALA A 157 6.16 -1.95 -8.31
CA ALA A 157 7.32 -2.84 -8.35
C ALA A 157 7.48 -3.68 -7.06
N SER A 158 6.46 -3.74 -6.22
CA SER A 158 6.47 -4.59 -5.03
C SER A 158 5.96 -6.00 -5.37
N TRP A 159 6.68 -7.02 -4.86
CA TRP A 159 6.37 -8.43 -5.14
C TRP A 159 6.50 -8.85 -6.61
N PRO A 160 7.67 -8.74 -7.23
CA PRO A 160 7.87 -9.08 -8.65
C PRO A 160 7.50 -10.53 -8.99
N ARG A 161 7.63 -11.48 -8.03
CA ARG A 161 7.25 -12.88 -8.20
C ARG A 161 5.75 -13.11 -8.47
N VAL A 162 4.91 -12.11 -8.22
CA VAL A 162 3.47 -12.19 -8.52
C VAL A 162 3.03 -11.17 -9.57
N GLY A 163 3.98 -10.61 -10.30
CA GLY A 163 3.72 -9.81 -11.50
C GLY A 163 3.77 -8.29 -11.30
N SER A 164 4.28 -7.80 -10.16
CA SER A 164 4.46 -6.36 -9.93
C SER A 164 5.96 -6.07 -9.85
N ASP A 165 6.61 -5.97 -11.01
CA ASP A 165 8.07 -5.91 -11.16
C ASP A 165 8.62 -4.54 -11.59
N GLY A 166 7.72 -3.61 -12.01
CA GLY A 166 8.12 -2.29 -12.48
C GLY A 166 8.78 -2.26 -13.86
N GLY A 167 8.76 -3.36 -14.61
CA GLY A 167 9.42 -3.48 -15.92
C GLY A 167 8.92 -2.47 -16.96
N TRP A 168 7.75 -1.89 -16.75
CA TRP A 168 7.16 -0.86 -17.61
C TRP A 168 7.82 0.53 -17.48
N VAL A 169 8.56 0.78 -16.40
CA VAL A 169 9.10 2.12 -16.08
C VAL A 169 10.02 2.62 -17.18
N ASP A 170 10.99 1.82 -17.58
CA ASP A 170 11.96 2.22 -18.60
C ASP A 170 11.32 2.35 -19.98
N LEU A 171 10.32 1.52 -20.31
CA LEU A 171 9.55 1.63 -21.54
C LEU A 171 8.83 2.98 -21.64
N LEU A 172 8.18 3.41 -20.57
CA LEU A 172 7.47 4.71 -20.53
C LEU A 172 8.45 5.90 -20.53
N ARG A 173 9.57 5.80 -19.82
CA ARG A 173 10.62 6.85 -19.83
C ARG A 173 11.24 7.03 -21.20
N LEU A 174 11.57 5.93 -21.90
CA LEU A 174 12.07 5.95 -23.28
C LEU A 174 11.03 6.57 -24.21
N ALA A 175 9.74 6.36 -23.98
CA ALA A 175 8.67 7.02 -24.71
C ALA A 175 8.46 8.50 -24.30
N GLY A 176 9.26 9.04 -23.38
CA GLY A 176 9.24 10.44 -22.94
C GLY A 176 8.11 10.77 -21.95
N ILE A 177 7.62 9.79 -21.21
CA ILE A 177 6.67 9.98 -20.12
C ILE A 177 7.46 10.20 -18.82
N ASP A 178 7.08 11.22 -18.04
CA ASP A 178 7.68 11.47 -16.72
C ASP A 178 7.22 10.41 -15.73
N VAL A 179 8.15 9.53 -15.34
CA VAL A 179 7.93 8.49 -14.33
C VAL A 179 8.85 8.74 -13.15
N ARG A 180 8.25 9.11 -12.02
CA ARG A 180 8.96 9.28 -10.75
C ARG A 180 9.53 7.94 -10.30
N PRO A 181 10.74 7.91 -9.68
CA PRO A 181 11.35 6.67 -9.21
C PRO A 181 10.42 5.89 -8.30
N LEU A 182 10.31 4.58 -8.56
CA LEU A 182 9.55 3.69 -7.67
C LEU A 182 10.35 3.43 -6.39
N ARG A 183 9.73 3.65 -5.23
CA ARG A 183 10.33 3.50 -3.91
C ARG A 183 9.45 2.62 -3.01
N PRO A 184 10.03 1.93 -2.00
CA PRO A 184 9.24 1.12 -1.08
C PRO A 184 8.29 1.98 -0.26
N ALA A 185 7.03 1.54 -0.16
CA ALA A 185 6.00 2.12 0.70
C ALA A 185 5.30 1.01 1.48
N ASN A 186 4.76 1.34 2.66
CA ASN A 186 4.15 0.35 3.54
C ASN A 186 5.10 -0.85 3.80
N CYS A 187 6.28 -0.58 4.29
CA CYS A 187 7.34 -1.57 4.44
C CYS A 187 7.89 -1.62 5.87
N ALA A 188 8.61 -2.70 6.20
CA ALA A 188 9.34 -2.82 7.45
C ALA A 188 10.48 -1.79 7.51
N VAL A 189 10.82 -1.36 8.72
CA VAL A 189 11.97 -0.50 8.98
C VAL A 189 13.13 -1.33 9.54
N HIS A 190 14.36 -0.95 9.22
CA HIS A 190 15.57 -1.58 9.73
C HIS A 190 16.10 -0.81 10.93
N VAL A 191 16.44 -1.54 11.97
CA VAL A 191 17.00 -1.03 13.22
C VAL A 191 18.20 -1.87 13.59
N ALA A 192 19.28 -1.23 14.02
CA ALA A 192 20.50 -1.91 14.47
C ALA A 192 20.31 -2.48 15.88
N TRP A 193 19.51 -3.53 16.01
CA TRP A 193 19.30 -4.21 17.29
C TRP A 193 20.57 -4.85 17.80
N ARG A 194 20.75 -4.88 19.14
CA ARG A 194 21.77 -5.73 19.75
C ARG A 194 21.37 -7.21 19.63
N ALA A 195 22.36 -8.09 19.45
CA ALA A 195 22.13 -9.54 19.27
C ALA A 195 21.25 -10.14 20.38
N VAL A 196 21.51 -9.79 21.65
CA VAL A 196 20.73 -10.25 22.81
C VAL A 196 19.23 -9.88 22.71
N PHE A 197 18.89 -8.73 22.09
CA PHE A 197 17.51 -8.35 21.89
C PHE A 197 16.86 -9.18 20.78
N VAL A 198 17.55 -9.36 19.67
CA VAL A 198 17.09 -10.18 18.53
C VAL A 198 16.87 -11.63 18.95
N ASP A 199 17.86 -12.24 19.58
CA ASP A 199 17.82 -13.66 19.98
C ASP A 199 16.62 -13.97 20.88
N ARG A 200 16.19 -12.98 21.67
CA ARG A 200 15.11 -13.15 22.64
C ARG A 200 13.74 -12.74 22.11
N PHE A 201 13.66 -11.76 21.21
CA PHE A 201 12.41 -11.13 20.86
C PHE A 201 12.09 -11.09 19.36
N ALA A 202 12.93 -11.61 18.47
CA ALA A 202 12.54 -11.75 17.07
C ALA A 202 11.31 -12.66 16.95
N GLY A 203 10.29 -12.19 16.21
CA GLY A 203 9.00 -12.85 16.08
C GLY A 203 8.01 -12.55 17.22
N VAL A 204 8.37 -11.70 18.19
CA VAL A 204 7.48 -11.33 19.30
C VAL A 204 6.74 -10.05 19.00
N PRO A 205 5.40 -9.99 19.12
CA PRO A 205 4.63 -8.77 18.90
C PRO A 205 4.76 -7.79 20.08
N VAL A 206 4.92 -6.50 19.75
CA VAL A 206 4.74 -5.38 20.67
C VAL A 206 3.32 -4.86 20.46
N LYS A 207 2.44 -5.19 21.38
CA LYS A 207 1.00 -4.94 21.25
C LYS A 207 0.59 -3.58 21.79
N ASN A 208 -0.50 -3.05 21.20
CA ASN A 208 -1.15 -1.82 21.64
C ASN A 208 -0.19 -0.66 21.83
N ILE A 209 0.54 -0.33 20.77
CA ILE A 209 1.47 0.81 20.74
C ILE A 209 0.99 1.90 19.78
N ALA A 210 1.61 3.08 19.87
CA ALA A 210 1.51 4.07 18.81
C ALA A 210 2.92 4.42 18.31
N VAL A 211 3.09 4.45 16.99
CA VAL A 211 4.34 4.84 16.33
C VAL A 211 4.17 6.22 15.72
N THR A 212 5.17 7.08 15.89
CA THR A 212 5.14 8.47 15.41
C THR A 212 6.42 8.79 14.63
N VAL A 213 6.27 9.42 13.47
CA VAL A 213 7.35 10.04 12.69
C VAL A 213 6.85 11.40 12.18
N GLY A 214 7.48 12.48 12.57
CA GLY A 214 6.99 13.83 12.28
C GLY A 214 5.57 14.05 12.80
N SER A 215 4.65 14.43 11.92
CA SER A 215 3.23 14.60 12.23
C SER A 215 2.40 13.32 12.11
N VAL A 216 2.95 12.25 11.53
CA VAL A 216 2.22 11.00 11.32
C VAL A 216 2.29 10.15 12.58
N ARG A 217 1.12 9.83 13.15
CA ARG A 217 0.97 8.93 14.31
C ARG A 217 -0.03 7.83 13.99
N GLN A 218 0.36 6.58 14.21
CA GLN A 218 -0.50 5.42 13.98
C GLN A 218 -0.48 4.45 15.15
N ARG A 219 -1.66 3.97 15.58
CA ARG A 219 -1.82 2.94 16.60
C ARG A 219 -1.94 1.55 15.99
N GLY A 220 -1.50 0.54 16.75
CA GLY A 220 -1.65 -0.87 16.39
C GLY A 220 -0.60 -1.74 17.06
N ASP A 221 -0.42 -2.94 16.51
CA ASP A 221 0.59 -3.89 16.95
C ASP A 221 1.76 -3.87 15.96
N ALA A 222 2.99 -3.91 16.47
CA ALA A 222 4.18 -4.12 15.66
C ALA A 222 4.85 -5.45 16.01
N MET A 223 5.63 -5.99 15.07
CA MET A 223 6.40 -7.21 15.23
C MET A 223 7.89 -6.88 15.27
N VAL A 224 8.60 -7.36 16.23
CA VAL A 224 10.07 -7.35 16.24
C VAL A 224 10.56 -8.37 15.22
N THR A 225 11.44 -7.96 14.32
CA THR A 225 12.12 -8.85 13.37
C THR A 225 13.62 -8.86 13.63
N THR A 226 14.33 -9.77 12.99
CA THR A 226 15.80 -9.83 13.07
C THR A 226 16.47 -8.57 12.51
N ARG A 227 15.77 -7.78 11.70
CA ARG A 227 16.31 -6.58 11.05
C ARG A 227 15.68 -5.28 11.55
N GLY A 228 14.62 -5.32 12.37
CA GLY A 228 13.95 -4.11 12.82
C GLY A 228 12.51 -4.34 13.26
N LEU A 229 11.58 -3.55 12.74
CA LEU A 229 10.15 -3.60 13.07
C LEU A 229 9.29 -3.68 11.81
N GLU A 230 8.16 -4.39 11.94
CA GLU A 230 7.11 -4.46 10.92
C GLU A 230 5.73 -4.40 11.56
N GLY A 231 4.68 -4.30 10.73
CA GLY A 231 3.29 -4.25 11.20
C GLY A 231 2.59 -2.92 10.91
N GLY A 232 1.28 -2.89 11.07
CA GLY A 232 0.43 -1.79 10.63
C GLY A 232 0.92 -0.38 10.98
N PRO A 233 1.24 -0.07 12.26
CA PRO A 233 1.71 1.27 12.63
C PRO A 233 3.09 1.61 12.06
N VAL A 234 3.97 0.61 11.85
CA VAL A 234 5.28 0.81 11.23
C VAL A 234 5.12 1.09 9.73
N TYR A 235 4.25 0.33 9.06
CA TYR A 235 3.97 0.54 7.64
C TYR A 235 3.43 1.94 7.35
N ALA A 236 2.52 2.43 8.19
CA ALA A 236 1.90 3.75 8.02
C ALA A 236 2.89 4.92 8.12
N VAL A 237 4.00 4.77 8.85
CA VAL A 237 5.04 5.80 8.98
C VAL A 237 6.24 5.54 8.08
N SER A 238 6.27 4.41 7.36
CA SER A 238 7.47 3.95 6.63
C SER A 238 7.91 4.91 5.54
N SER A 239 6.99 5.53 4.79
CA SER A 239 7.32 6.52 3.76
C SER A 239 7.97 7.76 4.36
N ALA A 240 7.45 8.28 5.48
CA ALA A 240 8.01 9.45 6.15
C ALA A 240 9.43 9.18 6.69
N VAL A 241 9.66 8.03 7.33
CA VAL A 241 10.98 7.69 7.85
C VAL A 241 11.97 7.34 6.72
N ARG A 242 11.51 6.70 5.63
CA ARG A 242 12.33 6.44 4.43
C ARG A 242 12.89 7.73 3.87
N ASP A 243 12.05 8.77 3.70
CA ASP A 243 12.46 10.04 3.12
C ASP A 243 13.52 10.74 4.00
N VAL A 244 13.44 10.60 5.34
CA VAL A 244 14.47 11.07 6.27
C VAL A 244 15.76 10.24 6.13
N VAL A 245 15.66 8.91 6.10
CA VAL A 245 16.82 8.02 5.96
C VAL A 245 17.54 8.24 4.63
N GLU A 246 16.83 8.44 3.53
CA GLU A 246 17.42 8.74 2.21
C GLU A 246 18.17 10.07 2.21
N ARG A 247 17.67 11.08 2.93
CA ARG A 247 18.30 12.40 3.01
C ARG A 247 19.46 12.45 4.00
N ASP A 248 19.31 11.88 5.19
CA ASP A 248 20.19 12.10 6.35
C ASP A 248 21.00 10.84 6.72
N GLY A 249 20.78 9.71 6.04
CA GLY A 249 21.43 8.42 6.33
C GLY A 249 20.79 7.65 7.47
N VAL A 250 20.13 8.33 8.41
CA VAL A 250 19.41 7.76 9.54
C VAL A 250 18.09 8.51 9.78
N GLY A 251 17.08 7.78 10.22
CA GLY A 251 15.81 8.35 10.65
C GLY A 251 15.53 8.04 12.12
N GLN A 252 14.58 8.74 12.69
CA GLN A 252 14.11 8.49 14.04
C GLN A 252 12.60 8.32 14.05
N MET A 253 12.12 7.29 14.74
CA MET A 253 10.71 7.14 15.10
C MET A 253 10.56 7.07 16.61
N SER A 254 9.40 7.45 17.10
CA SER A 254 9.02 7.37 18.52
C SER A 254 7.93 6.34 18.72
N ILE A 255 8.09 5.50 19.76
CA ILE A 255 7.09 4.49 20.11
C ILE A 255 6.49 4.84 21.48
N ASP A 256 5.18 5.04 21.51
CA ASP A 256 4.37 5.12 22.73
C ASP A 256 3.93 3.71 23.13
N LEU A 257 4.46 3.21 24.25
CA LEU A 257 4.17 1.84 24.74
C LEU A 257 2.87 1.75 25.56
N GLN A 258 2.24 2.90 25.88
CA GLN A 258 0.99 2.97 26.63
C GLN A 258 0.08 4.09 26.08
N PRO A 259 -0.44 3.93 24.85
CA PRO A 259 -1.19 4.99 24.18
C PRO A 259 -2.53 5.31 24.82
N ASP A 260 -3.05 4.43 25.69
CA ASP A 260 -4.30 4.61 26.43
C ASP A 260 -4.13 5.41 27.73
N LEU A 261 -2.89 5.67 28.15
CA LEU A 261 -2.59 6.41 29.37
C LEU A 261 -1.96 7.77 29.05
N THR A 262 -2.40 8.80 29.78
CA THR A 262 -1.71 10.11 29.76
C THR A 262 -0.40 10.03 30.53
N VAL A 263 0.51 11.00 30.30
CA VAL A 263 1.76 11.12 31.06
C VAL A 263 1.45 11.21 32.58
N ASP A 264 0.52 12.05 32.97
CA ASP A 264 0.14 12.22 34.40
C ASP A 264 -0.40 10.93 35.01
N ALA A 265 -1.19 10.15 34.26
CA ALA A 265 -1.67 8.86 34.73
C ALA A 265 -0.51 7.86 34.93
N LEU A 266 0.47 7.87 34.04
CA LEU A 266 1.68 7.07 34.19
C LEU A 266 2.51 7.51 35.40
N VAL A 267 2.74 8.81 35.58
CA VAL A 267 3.47 9.37 36.75
C VAL A 267 2.81 8.91 38.04
N ARG A 268 1.49 9.08 38.18
CA ARG A 268 0.75 8.62 39.38
C ARG A 268 0.92 7.12 39.63
N ARG A 269 0.84 6.28 38.59
CA ARG A 269 1.02 4.82 38.74
C ARG A 269 2.44 4.46 39.13
N LEU A 270 3.44 5.18 38.59
CA LEU A 270 4.87 4.98 38.83
C LEU A 270 5.37 5.63 40.13
N ALA A 271 4.53 6.38 40.88
CA ALA A 271 4.96 7.09 42.09
C ALA A 271 5.44 6.15 43.24
N HIS A 272 4.98 4.90 43.26
CA HIS A 272 5.28 3.95 44.33
C HIS A 272 5.99 2.70 43.86
N ARG A 273 7.31 2.70 43.99
CA ARG A 273 8.13 1.49 43.79
C ARG A 273 8.38 0.84 45.16
N ARG A 274 8.19 -0.49 45.23
CA ARG A 274 8.48 -1.25 46.45
C ARG A 274 10.00 -1.32 46.69
N SER A 275 10.42 -1.31 47.97
CA SER A 275 11.82 -1.53 48.33
C SER A 275 12.33 -2.85 47.75
N LYS A 276 13.52 -2.83 47.15
CA LYS A 276 14.17 -3.99 46.48
C LYS A 276 13.45 -4.52 45.24
N GLU A 277 12.37 -3.90 44.78
CA GLU A 277 11.71 -4.33 43.54
C GLU A 277 12.57 -3.99 42.30
N SER A 278 12.75 -4.96 41.39
CA SER A 278 13.47 -4.67 40.14
C SER A 278 12.67 -3.73 39.23
N LEU A 279 13.34 -2.94 38.39
CA LEU A 279 12.69 -2.06 37.40
C LEU A 279 11.71 -2.83 36.50
N THR A 280 12.12 -3.99 36.03
CA THR A 280 11.28 -4.86 35.18
C THR A 280 9.99 -5.31 35.91
N THR A 281 10.10 -5.74 37.17
CA THR A 281 8.95 -6.16 37.97
C THR A 281 8.02 -4.97 38.22
N TRP A 282 8.58 -3.82 38.59
CA TRP A 282 7.83 -2.60 38.82
C TRP A 282 7.02 -2.17 37.58
N LEU A 283 7.66 -2.02 36.42
CA LEU A 283 6.99 -1.62 35.16
C LEU A 283 5.89 -2.61 34.76
N ARG A 284 6.14 -3.92 34.86
CA ARG A 284 5.14 -4.93 34.57
C ARG A 284 3.95 -4.87 35.51
N ARG A 285 4.17 -4.71 36.80
CA ARG A 285 3.12 -4.66 37.83
C ARG A 285 2.28 -3.39 37.78
N THR A 286 2.92 -2.23 37.56
CA THR A 286 2.25 -0.92 37.70
C THR A 286 1.60 -0.41 36.44
N ILE A 287 2.22 -0.62 35.31
CA ILE A 287 1.73 -0.14 34.00
C ILE A 287 1.54 -1.23 32.95
N GLY A 288 1.69 -2.50 33.34
CA GLY A 288 1.34 -3.63 32.49
C GLY A 288 2.25 -3.86 31.27
N LEU A 289 3.47 -3.31 31.25
CA LEU A 289 4.36 -3.50 30.11
C LEU A 289 4.74 -4.97 29.93
N SER A 290 4.65 -5.45 28.69
CA SER A 290 5.10 -6.78 28.30
C SER A 290 6.63 -6.89 28.37
N PRO A 291 7.19 -8.13 28.46
CA PRO A 291 8.64 -8.31 28.46
C PRO A 291 9.36 -7.69 27.27
N VAL A 292 8.78 -7.77 26.06
CA VAL A 292 9.35 -7.17 24.85
C VAL A 292 9.30 -5.64 24.90
N ALA A 293 8.23 -5.03 25.43
CA ALA A 293 8.13 -3.60 25.60
C ALA A 293 9.16 -3.05 26.59
N ILE A 294 9.38 -3.76 27.72
CA ILE A 294 10.43 -3.41 28.69
C ILE A 294 11.82 -3.55 28.05
N ALA A 295 12.04 -4.61 27.31
CA ALA A 295 13.31 -4.82 26.61
C ALA A 295 13.58 -3.71 25.58
N LEU A 296 12.54 -3.23 24.91
CA LEU A 296 12.64 -2.12 23.94
C LEU A 296 13.07 -0.81 24.64
N LEU A 297 12.57 -0.52 25.85
CA LEU A 297 13.06 0.60 26.67
C LEU A 297 14.58 0.49 26.94
N PHE A 298 15.05 -0.70 27.33
CA PHE A 298 16.47 -0.94 27.57
C PHE A 298 17.31 -0.90 26.30
N GLU A 299 16.74 -1.33 25.19
CA GLU A 299 17.39 -1.30 23.88
C GLU A 299 17.60 0.12 23.41
N ALA A 300 16.55 0.95 23.47
CA ALA A 300 16.55 2.34 23.04
C ALA A 300 17.47 3.26 23.88
N THR A 301 17.66 2.93 25.16
CA THR A 301 18.42 3.79 26.10
C THR A 301 19.82 3.24 26.45
N GLY A 302 20.25 2.12 25.84
CA GLY A 302 21.50 1.48 26.22
C GLY A 302 21.52 1.02 27.70
N ARG A 303 20.36 0.59 28.23
CA ARG A 303 20.10 0.22 29.62
C ARG A 303 20.14 1.36 30.65
N ARG A 304 20.20 2.61 30.21
CA ARG A 304 20.17 3.79 31.09
C ARG A 304 18.73 4.28 31.28
N VAL A 305 17.91 3.50 31.96
CA VAL A 305 16.51 3.85 32.26
C VAL A 305 16.45 4.48 33.65
N SER A 306 15.89 5.68 33.73
CA SER A 306 15.68 6.40 34.98
C SER A 306 14.67 5.68 35.88
N ASN A 307 14.86 5.82 37.21
CA ASN A 307 13.89 5.37 38.20
C ASN A 307 12.93 6.50 38.62
N GLU A 308 13.13 7.71 38.13
CA GLU A 308 12.30 8.86 38.44
C GLU A 308 10.96 8.75 37.66
N PRO A 309 9.79 8.80 38.33
CA PRO A 309 8.50 8.55 37.70
C PRO A 309 8.18 9.43 36.50
N THR A 310 8.53 10.70 36.52
CA THR A 310 8.25 11.66 35.43
C THR A 310 9.08 11.37 34.20
N GLU A 311 10.38 11.15 34.39
CA GLU A 311 11.30 10.79 33.29
C GLU A 311 10.94 9.44 32.67
N LEU A 312 10.58 8.48 33.52
CA LEU A 312 10.19 7.14 33.09
C LEU A 312 8.84 7.17 32.33
N ALA A 313 7.88 7.95 32.79
CA ALA A 313 6.60 8.16 32.09
C ALA A 313 6.82 8.80 30.72
N ALA A 314 7.64 9.84 30.64
CA ALA A 314 8.01 10.48 29.37
C ALA A 314 8.68 9.50 28.41
N LEU A 315 9.62 8.67 28.89
CA LEU A 315 10.29 7.64 28.11
C LEU A 315 9.30 6.58 27.59
N VAL A 316 8.38 6.09 28.43
CA VAL A 316 7.34 5.12 28.03
C VAL A 316 6.44 5.68 26.93
N LYS A 317 6.17 6.98 26.95
CA LYS A 317 5.39 7.66 25.90
C LYS A 317 6.18 7.96 24.65
N HIS A 318 7.51 8.02 24.72
CA HIS A 318 8.36 8.45 23.62
C HIS A 318 9.67 7.64 23.57
N VAL A 319 9.54 6.31 23.36
CA VAL A 319 10.73 5.44 23.20
C VAL A 319 11.38 5.76 21.85
N PRO A 320 12.61 6.31 21.83
CA PRO A 320 13.29 6.63 20.59
C PRO A 320 13.82 5.36 19.91
N VAL A 321 13.54 5.21 18.63
CA VAL A 321 14.08 4.12 17.83
C VAL A 321 14.78 4.70 16.60
N VAL A 322 16.08 4.43 16.48
CA VAL A 322 16.89 4.86 15.34
C VAL A 322 16.69 3.88 14.18
N VAL A 323 16.23 4.41 13.06
CA VAL A 323 16.00 3.66 11.82
C VAL A 323 17.18 3.89 10.89
N ILE A 324 17.83 2.81 10.46
CA ILE A 324 19.01 2.83 9.58
C ILE A 324 18.67 2.47 8.13
N GLY A 325 17.41 2.20 7.83
CA GLY A 325 16.95 1.83 6.50
C GLY A 325 15.51 1.35 6.52
N VAL A 326 15.00 1.06 5.34
CA VAL A 326 13.69 0.41 5.15
C VAL A 326 13.85 -0.87 4.33
N ALA A 327 12.86 -1.76 4.40
CA ALA A 327 12.88 -2.96 3.58
C ALA A 327 12.90 -2.60 2.09
N PRO A 328 13.58 -3.40 1.25
CA PRO A 328 13.67 -3.14 -0.19
C PRO A 328 12.30 -3.27 -0.87
N LEU A 329 12.19 -2.68 -2.05
CA LEU A 329 10.93 -2.53 -2.80
C LEU A 329 10.24 -3.87 -3.09
N ASP A 330 10.99 -4.93 -3.37
CA ASP A 330 10.49 -6.29 -3.61
C ASP A 330 9.86 -6.96 -2.37
N ARG A 331 10.05 -6.37 -1.19
CA ARG A 331 9.49 -6.80 0.10
C ARG A 331 8.46 -5.83 0.68
N ALA A 332 8.27 -4.69 0.04
CA ALA A 332 7.27 -3.71 0.45
C ALA A 332 5.85 -4.20 0.12
N ILE A 333 4.84 -3.69 0.81
CA ILE A 333 3.44 -3.96 0.50
C ILE A 333 3.03 -3.23 -0.78
N SER A 334 3.54 -2.01 -0.97
CA SER A 334 3.24 -1.15 -2.11
C SER A 334 4.47 -0.37 -2.55
N SER A 335 4.33 0.25 -3.72
CA SER A 335 5.29 1.21 -4.28
C SER A 335 4.73 2.63 -4.17
N SER A 336 5.59 3.60 -3.87
CA SER A 336 5.35 5.01 -4.15
C SER A 336 6.14 5.42 -5.40
N GLY A 337 5.83 6.57 -5.99
CA GLY A 337 6.34 6.95 -7.31
C GLY A 337 5.41 6.50 -8.43
N GLY A 338 5.89 6.53 -9.67
CA GLY A 338 5.09 6.18 -10.85
C GLY A 338 4.89 7.36 -11.80
N ILE A 339 3.94 7.24 -12.71
CA ILE A 339 3.62 8.26 -13.72
C ILE A 339 3.20 9.55 -13.04
N ALA A 340 3.89 10.64 -13.34
CA ALA A 340 3.60 11.96 -12.79
C ALA A 340 2.14 12.38 -13.12
N MET A 341 1.42 12.91 -12.13
CA MET A 341 0.01 13.29 -12.30
C MET A 341 -0.20 14.40 -13.34
N GLU A 342 0.80 15.22 -13.58
CA GLU A 342 0.81 16.26 -14.61
C GLU A 342 0.86 15.67 -16.03
N GLY A 343 1.39 14.45 -16.16
CA GLY A 343 1.50 13.71 -17.43
C GLY A 343 0.19 13.07 -17.89
N VAL A 344 -0.86 13.10 -17.06
CA VAL A 344 -2.18 12.53 -17.38
C VAL A 344 -3.28 13.58 -17.35
N THR A 345 -4.40 13.29 -18.03
CA THR A 345 -5.64 14.07 -17.95
C THR A 345 -6.39 13.78 -16.64
N GLU A 346 -7.51 14.41 -16.40
CA GLU A 346 -8.39 14.13 -15.23
C GLU A 346 -8.95 12.71 -15.26
N SER A 347 -9.17 12.14 -16.45
CA SER A 347 -9.57 10.75 -16.65
C SER A 347 -8.39 9.78 -16.81
N PHE A 348 -7.20 10.18 -16.41
CA PHE A 348 -5.97 9.37 -16.44
C PHE A 348 -5.51 8.90 -17.83
N MET A 349 -5.87 9.62 -18.91
CA MET A 349 -5.28 9.43 -20.24
C MET A 349 -3.89 10.05 -20.29
N LEU A 350 -2.91 9.37 -20.86
CA LEU A 350 -1.57 9.91 -21.09
C LEU A 350 -1.64 11.08 -22.07
N ARG A 351 -1.23 12.28 -21.67
CA ARG A 351 -1.24 13.47 -22.54
C ARG A 351 -0.38 13.30 -23.79
N ARG A 352 0.72 12.54 -23.66
CA ARG A 352 1.64 12.26 -24.77
C ARG A 352 1.14 11.17 -25.73
N PHE A 353 0.25 10.29 -25.25
CA PHE A 353 -0.29 9.17 -26.01
C PHE A 353 -1.82 9.15 -25.88
N PRO A 354 -2.53 10.01 -26.65
CA PRO A 354 -3.98 10.01 -26.69
C PRO A 354 -4.53 8.61 -27.03
N GLY A 355 -5.63 8.23 -26.40
CA GLY A 355 -6.18 6.88 -26.47
C GLY A 355 -5.52 5.85 -25.53
N THR A 356 -4.41 6.22 -24.85
CA THR A 356 -3.80 5.37 -23.82
C THR A 356 -4.13 5.90 -22.42
N PHE A 357 -4.75 5.07 -21.60
CA PHE A 357 -5.13 5.36 -20.21
C PHE A 357 -4.28 4.56 -19.24
N VAL A 358 -4.16 5.07 -18.00
CA VAL A 358 -3.40 4.42 -16.93
C VAL A 358 -4.20 4.38 -15.65
N ALA A 359 -4.02 3.33 -14.82
CA ALA A 359 -4.77 3.20 -13.58
C ALA A 359 -3.96 2.49 -12.48
N GLY A 360 -4.38 2.71 -11.25
CA GLY A 360 -3.85 2.01 -10.08
C GLY A 360 -2.45 2.47 -9.68
N GLU A 361 -1.64 1.52 -9.25
CA GLU A 361 -0.32 1.73 -8.65
C GLU A 361 0.76 2.19 -9.67
N MET A 362 0.43 2.28 -10.97
CA MET A 362 1.28 2.94 -11.97
C MET A 362 1.36 4.45 -11.80
N LEU A 363 0.32 5.08 -11.25
CA LEU A 363 0.23 6.52 -11.02
C LEU A 363 1.05 6.93 -9.80
N ASN A 364 1.62 8.14 -9.82
CA ASN A 364 2.42 8.66 -8.71
C ASN A 364 1.53 9.07 -7.53
N TRP A 365 1.20 8.11 -6.68
CA TRP A 365 0.54 8.32 -5.40
C TRP A 365 1.02 7.33 -4.36
N ASP A 366 0.78 7.64 -3.09
CA ASP A 366 1.06 6.79 -1.95
C ASP A 366 -0.13 6.85 -0.97
N ALA A 367 -0.33 5.80 -0.20
CA ALA A 367 -1.33 5.75 0.84
C ALA A 367 -0.95 4.71 1.90
N PRO A 368 -1.38 4.88 3.17
CA PRO A 368 -1.15 3.87 4.19
C PRO A 368 -1.90 2.57 3.90
N THR A 369 -1.55 1.49 4.61
CA THR A 369 -2.38 0.28 4.63
C THR A 369 -3.71 0.57 5.31
N GLY A 370 -4.78 -0.11 4.89
CA GLY A 370 -6.11 0.11 5.47
C GLY A 370 -7.25 0.05 4.45
N GLY A 371 -6.96 -0.45 3.23
CA GLY A 371 -7.91 -0.54 2.12
C GLY A 371 -7.79 0.61 1.11
N TYR A 372 -7.00 1.64 1.41
CA TYR A 372 -6.83 2.84 0.56
C TYR A 372 -6.21 2.49 -0.80
N LEU A 373 -5.20 1.64 -0.81
CA LEU A 373 -4.48 1.21 -2.02
C LEU A 373 -5.42 0.52 -3.01
N LEU A 374 -6.25 -0.42 -2.54
CA LEU A 374 -7.23 -1.10 -3.38
C LEU A 374 -8.34 -0.13 -3.79
N GLN A 375 -8.86 0.69 -2.87
CA GLN A 375 -9.87 1.70 -3.20
C GLN A 375 -9.40 2.61 -4.34
N ALA A 376 -8.22 3.21 -4.25
CA ALA A 376 -7.70 4.08 -5.30
C ALA A 376 -7.47 3.34 -6.61
N SER A 377 -7.00 2.09 -6.55
CA SER A 377 -6.83 1.28 -7.76
C SER A 377 -8.15 0.98 -8.46
N PHE A 378 -9.22 0.70 -7.72
CA PHE A 378 -10.56 0.54 -8.27
C PHE A 378 -11.12 1.86 -8.81
N SER A 379 -11.00 2.94 -8.05
CA SER A 379 -11.54 4.26 -8.41
C SER A 379 -10.88 4.82 -9.66
N THR A 380 -9.56 4.79 -9.74
CA THR A 380 -8.82 5.24 -10.93
C THR A 380 -9.09 4.37 -12.15
N ALA A 381 -9.29 3.06 -11.98
CA ALA A 381 -9.65 2.16 -13.07
C ALA A 381 -11.05 2.46 -13.64
N VAL A 382 -12.02 2.81 -12.78
CA VAL A 382 -13.35 3.24 -13.21
C VAL A 382 -13.28 4.59 -13.93
N ALA A 383 -12.54 5.56 -13.37
CA ALA A 383 -12.39 6.88 -14.00
C ALA A 383 -11.69 6.79 -15.36
N ALA A 384 -10.62 5.98 -15.47
CA ALA A 384 -9.92 5.76 -16.72
C ALA A 384 -10.81 5.07 -17.77
N ALA A 385 -11.63 4.10 -17.36
CA ALA A 385 -12.54 3.42 -18.27
C ALA A 385 -13.67 4.35 -18.77
N ASN A 386 -14.23 5.19 -17.90
CA ASN A 386 -15.23 6.19 -18.34
C ASN A 386 -14.60 7.20 -19.29
N GLY A 387 -13.40 7.71 -19.01
CA GLY A 387 -12.68 8.57 -19.93
C GLY A 387 -12.37 7.90 -21.27
N ALA A 388 -12.13 6.59 -21.27
CA ALA A 388 -11.94 5.80 -22.49
C ALA A 388 -13.24 5.69 -23.30
N LEU A 389 -14.39 5.54 -22.65
CA LEU A 389 -15.70 5.57 -23.33
C LEU A 389 -16.00 6.93 -23.94
N ASP A 390 -15.72 8.03 -23.23
CA ASP A 390 -15.86 9.39 -23.75
C ASP A 390 -14.94 9.62 -24.97
N TRP A 391 -13.72 9.10 -24.92
CA TRP A 391 -12.78 9.14 -26.03
C TRP A 391 -13.30 8.41 -27.25
N LEU A 392 -13.80 7.17 -27.09
CA LEU A 392 -14.38 6.37 -28.18
C LEU A 392 -15.63 7.03 -28.81
N ALA A 393 -16.44 7.69 -28.00
CA ALA A 393 -17.63 8.41 -28.48
C ALA A 393 -17.29 9.66 -29.32
N GLY A 394 -16.08 10.24 -29.11
CA GLY A 394 -15.62 11.44 -29.81
C GLY A 394 -14.73 11.18 -31.04
N HIS A 395 -14.40 9.92 -31.31
CA HIS A 395 -13.48 9.48 -32.38
C HIS A 395 -14.09 8.33 -33.17
#